data_37504727abc2f57ec9fb6e97b75683be
#
_entry.id   37504727abc2f57ec9fb6e97b75683be
#
_cell.length_a   1.000
_cell.length_b   1.000
_cell.length_c   1.000
_cell.angle_alpha   90.00
_cell.angle_beta   90.00
_cell.angle_gamma   90.00
#
_symmetry.space_group_name_H-M   'P 1'
#
loop_
_entity.id
_entity.type
_entity.pdbx_description
1 polymer ?
#
loop_
_entity_poly.entity_id
_entity_poly.type
_entity_poly.pdbx_seq_one_letter_code
_entity_poly.pdbx_strand_id
1 'polypeptide(L)'
;MISTLVNKTWFSQYPCCQHVIDDNGSKFKLHFEALCDTYGIKYKPTSVKNPQVNAILERVHQVIMAMLHTAEIDMADSVDASDIDTFLTNVAWAICSTYHTVLQASPGAAIFGQDMLIDIPFLADWNEIGDYGQCQTDHNTKRKN
;
A
#
# COMPACT_ATOMS: atom_id res chain seq x y z
N MET A 1 9.95 16.20 -9.00
CA MET A 1 8.49 15.98 -9.09
C MET A 1 8.02 14.70 -8.38
N ILE A 2 8.57 13.51 -8.67
CA ILE A 2 8.22 12.28 -7.92
C ILE A 2 8.64 12.36 -6.45
N SER A 3 9.85 12.81 -6.17
CA SER A 3 10.34 13.02 -4.79
C SER A 3 9.41 13.92 -3.97
N THR A 4 8.93 15.01 -4.55
CA THR A 4 7.98 15.92 -3.88
C THR A 4 6.65 15.23 -3.59
N LEU A 5 6.16 14.43 -4.55
CA LEU A 5 4.91 13.70 -4.39
C LEU A 5 5.05 12.66 -3.27
N VAL A 6 6.07 11.81 -3.31
CA VAL A 6 6.31 10.78 -2.29
C VAL A 6 6.54 11.40 -0.92
N ASN A 7 7.26 12.51 -0.84
CA ASN A 7 7.44 13.22 0.42
C ASN A 7 6.11 13.68 1.01
N LYS A 8 5.28 14.33 0.18
CA LYS A 8 3.99 14.88 0.62
C LYS A 8 2.96 13.80 0.96
N THR A 9 2.91 12.72 0.17
CA THR A 9 1.85 11.71 0.30
C THR A 9 2.22 10.55 1.21
N TRP A 10 3.52 10.32 1.43
CA TRP A 10 3.97 9.17 2.22
C TRP A 10 4.87 9.56 3.40
N PHE A 11 6.06 10.08 3.14
CA PHE A 11 7.04 10.31 4.21
C PHE A 11 6.62 11.33 5.26
N SER A 12 5.77 12.30 4.90
CA SER A 12 5.23 13.29 5.86
C SER A 12 4.02 12.79 6.64
N GLN A 13 3.42 11.65 6.24
CA GLN A 13 2.16 11.18 6.83
C GLN A 13 2.30 9.84 7.56
N TYR A 14 3.25 9.02 7.16
CA TYR A 14 3.43 7.67 7.67
C TYR A 14 4.82 7.46 8.27
N PRO A 15 5.01 6.46 9.15
CA PRO A 15 6.33 6.11 9.68
C PRO A 15 7.31 5.84 8.55
N CYS A 16 8.53 6.36 8.69
CA CYS A 16 9.59 6.16 7.70
C CYS A 16 9.95 4.68 7.59
N CYS A 17 10.00 4.19 6.36
CA CYS A 17 10.48 2.85 6.06
C CYS A 17 12.01 2.79 6.22
N GLN A 18 12.53 1.62 6.54
CA GLN A 18 13.99 1.42 6.63
C GLN A 18 14.65 1.33 5.25
N HIS A 19 13.92 0.84 4.27
CA HIS A 19 14.43 0.59 2.92
C HIS A 19 13.38 0.99 1.89
N VAL A 20 13.85 1.59 0.81
CA VAL A 20 13.06 1.79 -0.41
C VAL A 20 13.70 0.97 -1.53
N ILE A 21 12.87 0.25 -2.25
CA ILE A 21 13.26 -0.57 -3.40
C ILE A 21 12.51 -0.05 -4.62
N ASP A 22 13.21 0.18 -5.72
CA ASP A 22 12.62 0.60 -6.99
C ASP A 22 13.16 -0.23 -8.17
N ASP A 23 12.63 0.01 -9.35
CA ASP A 23 13.03 -0.66 -10.60
C ASP A 23 14.24 -0.01 -11.28
N ASN A 24 14.99 0.83 -10.57
CA ASN A 24 16.09 1.63 -11.11
C ASN A 24 15.68 2.59 -12.25
N GLY A 25 14.42 2.97 -12.30
CA GLY A 25 13.88 3.93 -13.25
C GLY A 25 14.52 5.31 -13.10
N SER A 26 14.72 6.01 -14.24
CA SER A 26 15.35 7.35 -14.24
C SER A 26 14.64 8.37 -13.35
N LYS A 27 13.36 8.16 -13.06
CA LYS A 27 12.51 9.02 -12.22
C LYS A 27 12.87 8.96 -10.74
N PHE A 28 13.55 7.90 -10.29
CA PHE A 28 13.93 7.65 -8.90
C PHE A 28 15.42 7.95 -8.64
N LYS A 29 16.11 8.57 -9.60
CA LYS A 29 17.51 8.95 -9.44
C LYS A 29 17.66 10.37 -8.87
N LEU A 30 18.86 10.70 -8.40
CA LEU A 30 19.26 12.03 -7.94
C LEU A 30 18.35 12.60 -6.84
N HIS A 31 17.28 13.28 -7.20
CA HIS A 31 16.41 13.98 -6.24
C HIS A 31 15.68 13.03 -5.28
N PHE A 32 15.40 11.81 -5.72
CA PHE A 32 14.75 10.83 -4.86
C PHE A 32 15.76 10.16 -3.93
N GLU A 33 16.96 9.87 -4.41
CA GLU A 33 18.07 9.39 -3.58
C GLU A 33 18.40 10.40 -2.48
N ALA A 34 18.55 11.68 -2.84
CA ALA A 34 18.79 12.75 -1.87
C ALA A 34 17.66 12.88 -0.84
N LEU A 35 16.41 12.65 -1.25
CA LEU A 35 15.26 12.60 -0.32
C LEU A 35 15.39 11.43 0.66
N CYS A 36 15.71 10.23 0.17
CA CYS A 36 15.92 9.06 1.02
C CYS A 36 17.05 9.29 2.04
N ASP A 37 18.16 9.87 1.60
CA ASP A 37 19.29 10.21 2.46
C ASP A 37 18.87 11.21 3.56
N THR A 38 18.04 12.20 3.23
CA THR A 38 17.53 13.17 4.21
C THR A 38 16.73 12.51 5.34
N TYR A 39 15.99 11.45 5.03
CA TYR A 39 15.21 10.69 6.00
C TYR A 39 15.97 9.51 6.61
N GLY A 40 17.24 9.28 6.25
CA GLY A 40 18.04 8.14 6.69
C GLY A 40 17.54 6.80 6.14
N ILE A 41 16.82 6.81 5.03
CA ILE A 41 16.24 5.64 4.38
C ILE A 41 17.27 5.01 3.46
N LYS A 42 17.48 3.70 3.59
CA LYS A 42 18.38 2.96 2.69
C LYS A 42 17.73 2.75 1.33
N TYR A 43 18.26 3.42 0.32
CA TYR A 43 17.84 3.26 -1.06
C TYR A 43 18.51 2.02 -1.70
N LYS A 44 17.71 1.13 -2.28
CA LYS A 44 18.17 -0.12 -2.90
C LYS A 44 17.52 -0.30 -4.27
N PRO A 45 18.12 0.20 -5.34
CA PRO A 45 17.61 -0.06 -6.68
C PRO A 45 17.70 -1.56 -7.00
N THR A 46 16.65 -2.11 -7.60
CA THR A 46 16.67 -3.51 -8.05
C THR A 46 17.63 -3.69 -9.22
N SER A 47 18.38 -4.77 -9.19
CA SER A 47 19.16 -5.14 -10.37
C SER A 47 18.23 -5.65 -11.47
N VAL A 48 18.54 -5.32 -12.73
CA VAL A 48 17.81 -5.78 -13.93
C VAL A 48 17.69 -7.32 -13.99
N LYS A 49 18.49 -8.03 -13.20
CA LYS A 49 18.55 -9.49 -13.17
C LYS A 49 17.60 -10.16 -12.15
N ASN A 50 16.87 -9.38 -11.35
CA ASN A 50 15.97 -9.95 -10.33
C ASN A 50 14.55 -9.40 -10.43
N PRO A 51 13.76 -9.80 -11.44
CA PRO A 51 12.41 -9.30 -11.67
C PRO A 51 11.43 -9.72 -10.55
N GLN A 52 11.75 -10.74 -9.76
CA GLN A 52 10.87 -11.22 -8.70
C GLN A 52 10.66 -10.23 -7.56
N VAL A 53 11.61 -9.31 -7.36
CA VAL A 53 11.51 -8.30 -6.29
C VAL A 53 10.35 -7.33 -6.56
N ASN A 54 10.06 -7.03 -7.82
CA ASN A 54 8.96 -6.14 -8.21
C ASN A 54 7.64 -6.87 -8.49
N ALA A 55 7.64 -8.21 -8.47
CA ALA A 55 6.45 -9.00 -8.81
C ALA A 55 5.22 -8.68 -7.93
N ILE A 56 5.42 -8.33 -6.67
CA ILE A 56 4.33 -7.93 -5.77
C ILE A 56 3.74 -6.60 -6.23
N LEU A 57 4.58 -5.62 -6.56
CA LEU A 57 4.15 -4.31 -7.03
C LEU A 57 3.46 -4.41 -8.39
N GLU A 58 4.00 -5.21 -9.30
CA GLU A 58 3.40 -5.48 -10.62
C GLU A 58 2.01 -6.11 -10.48
N ARG A 59 1.85 -7.04 -9.53
CA ARG A 59 0.54 -7.64 -9.23
C ARG A 59 -0.46 -6.59 -8.72
N VAL A 60 -0.04 -5.70 -7.84
CA VAL A 60 -0.90 -4.61 -7.35
C VAL A 60 -1.30 -3.70 -8.52
N HIS A 61 -0.37 -3.34 -9.40
CA HIS A 61 -0.68 -2.55 -10.60
C HIS A 61 -1.68 -3.27 -11.51
N GLN A 62 -1.53 -4.59 -11.73
CA GLN A 62 -2.50 -5.37 -12.51
C GLN A 62 -3.91 -5.34 -11.90
N VAL A 63 -4.01 -5.45 -10.58
CA VAL A 63 -5.31 -5.36 -9.87
C VAL A 63 -5.92 -3.98 -10.06
N ILE A 64 -5.16 -2.90 -9.89
CA ILE A 64 -5.62 -1.52 -10.08
C ILE A 64 -6.12 -1.33 -11.52
N MET A 65 -5.35 -1.80 -12.52
CA MET A 65 -5.71 -1.68 -13.92
C MET A 65 -6.97 -2.49 -14.26
N ALA A 66 -7.13 -3.69 -13.71
CA ALA A 66 -8.32 -4.51 -13.90
C ALA A 66 -9.57 -3.83 -13.30
N MET A 67 -9.44 -3.25 -12.11
CA MET A 67 -10.53 -2.48 -11.48
C MET A 67 -10.87 -1.23 -12.30
N LEU A 68 -9.88 -0.52 -12.83
CA LEU A 68 -10.09 0.66 -13.66
C LEU A 68 -10.84 0.30 -14.95
N HIS A 69 -10.42 -0.76 -15.64
CA HIS A 69 -11.14 -1.24 -16.84
C HIS A 69 -12.59 -1.63 -16.55
N THR A 70 -12.85 -2.21 -15.38
CA THR A 70 -14.22 -2.56 -14.99
C THR A 70 -15.06 -1.29 -14.74
N ALA A 71 -14.46 -0.29 -14.09
CA ALA A 71 -15.13 0.98 -13.80
C ALA A 71 -15.38 1.81 -15.08
N GLU A 72 -14.47 1.80 -16.05
CA GLU A 72 -14.64 2.49 -17.35
C GLU A 72 -15.85 1.97 -18.13
N ILE A 73 -16.17 0.69 -17.99
CA ILE A 73 -17.36 0.09 -18.62
C ILE A 73 -18.65 0.68 -18.03
N ASP A 74 -18.64 0.98 -16.73
CA ASP A 74 -19.80 1.52 -16.03
C ASP A 74 -19.90 3.06 -16.15
N MET A 75 -18.80 3.73 -16.46
CA MET A 75 -18.67 5.20 -16.47
C MET A 75 -18.71 5.81 -17.90
N ALA A 76 -19.14 5.06 -18.90
CA ALA A 76 -19.00 5.37 -20.34
C ALA A 76 -19.60 6.72 -20.81
N ASP A 77 -20.31 7.47 -19.97
CA ASP A 77 -21.00 8.70 -20.41
C ASP A 77 -20.39 10.03 -19.97
N SER A 78 -19.51 10.09 -18.97
CA SER A 78 -18.73 11.31 -18.62
C SER A 78 -17.76 11.08 -17.45
N VAL A 79 -16.47 10.95 -17.71
CA VAL A 79 -15.46 10.81 -16.65
C VAL A 79 -14.80 12.16 -16.34
N ASP A 80 -15.14 12.77 -15.21
CA ASP A 80 -14.43 13.94 -14.68
C ASP A 80 -13.18 13.51 -13.91
N ALA A 81 -12.16 14.38 -13.86
CA ALA A 81 -10.92 14.11 -13.12
C ALA A 81 -11.15 13.81 -11.62
N SER A 82 -12.21 14.37 -11.03
CA SER A 82 -12.64 14.10 -9.66
C SER A 82 -13.12 12.66 -9.45
N ASP A 83 -13.69 12.05 -10.48
CA ASP A 83 -14.21 10.68 -10.42
C ASP A 83 -13.04 9.68 -10.41
N ILE A 84 -11.97 9.97 -11.17
CA ILE A 84 -10.75 9.16 -11.17
C ILE A 84 -10.07 9.22 -9.80
N ASP A 85 -9.97 10.38 -9.18
CA ASP A 85 -9.35 10.53 -7.86
C ASP A 85 -10.14 9.79 -6.77
N THR A 86 -11.46 9.91 -6.81
CA THR A 86 -12.37 9.15 -5.94
C THR A 86 -12.24 7.64 -6.18
N PHE A 87 -12.19 7.21 -7.44
CA PHE A 87 -12.00 5.82 -7.80
C PHE A 87 -10.67 5.29 -7.25
N LEU A 88 -9.56 5.99 -7.48
CA LEU A 88 -8.24 5.57 -6.98
C LEU A 88 -8.20 5.50 -5.45
N THR A 89 -8.88 6.42 -4.77
CA THR A 89 -9.01 6.40 -3.30
C THR A 89 -9.75 5.14 -2.83
N ASN A 90 -10.86 4.80 -3.47
CA ASN A 90 -11.63 3.60 -3.16
C ASN A 90 -10.86 2.31 -3.45
N VAL A 91 -10.11 2.26 -4.56
CA VAL A 91 -9.24 1.14 -4.91
C VAL A 91 -8.12 0.97 -3.87
N ALA A 92 -7.47 2.06 -3.46
CA ALA A 92 -6.44 2.03 -2.43
C ALA A 92 -7.01 1.50 -1.09
N TRP A 93 -8.20 1.98 -0.70
CA TRP A 93 -8.91 1.48 0.46
C TRP A 93 -9.19 -0.02 0.35
N ALA A 94 -9.76 -0.47 -0.77
CA ALA A 94 -10.10 -1.87 -1.01
C ALA A 94 -8.86 -2.78 -0.92
N ILE A 95 -7.74 -2.37 -1.52
CA ILE A 95 -6.47 -3.12 -1.44
C ILE A 95 -5.96 -3.18 0.00
N CYS A 96 -5.97 -2.06 0.71
CA CYS A 96 -5.46 -1.99 2.09
C CYS A 96 -6.34 -2.75 3.10
N SER A 97 -7.65 -2.85 2.86
CA SER A 97 -8.60 -3.54 3.75
C SER A 97 -8.83 -5.01 3.41
N THR A 98 -8.45 -5.45 2.20
CA THR A 98 -8.66 -6.85 1.78
C THR A 98 -7.67 -7.80 2.46
N TYR A 99 -8.17 -8.90 3.01
CA TYR A 99 -7.34 -9.95 3.60
C TYR A 99 -6.41 -10.60 2.57
N HIS A 100 -5.14 -10.66 2.89
CA HIS A 100 -4.11 -11.26 2.04
C HIS A 100 -3.60 -12.57 2.64
N THR A 101 -3.78 -13.68 1.94
CA THR A 101 -3.49 -15.03 2.45
C THR A 101 -2.03 -15.24 2.85
N VAL A 102 -1.08 -14.63 2.14
CA VAL A 102 0.36 -14.73 2.46
C VAL A 102 0.72 -13.88 3.68
N LEU A 103 0.10 -12.72 3.85
CA LEU A 103 0.30 -11.88 5.04
C LEU A 103 -0.48 -12.40 6.24
N GLN A 104 -1.54 -13.20 6.01
CA GLN A 104 -2.52 -13.62 7.00
C GLN A 104 -3.18 -12.44 7.72
N ALA A 105 -3.26 -11.31 7.05
CA ALA A 105 -3.84 -10.07 7.51
C ALA A 105 -4.19 -9.18 6.30
N SER A 106 -4.94 -8.12 6.53
CA SER A 106 -5.02 -7.03 5.56
C SER A 106 -3.69 -6.23 5.57
N PRO A 107 -3.26 -5.63 4.45
CA PRO A 107 -2.09 -4.75 4.43
C PRO A 107 -2.21 -3.61 5.45
N GLY A 108 -3.41 -3.05 5.65
CA GLY A 108 -3.67 -2.05 6.67
C GLY A 108 -3.40 -2.56 8.07
N ALA A 109 -3.92 -3.73 8.43
CA ALA A 109 -3.67 -4.34 9.73
C ALA A 109 -2.20 -4.67 9.96
N ALA A 110 -1.49 -5.11 8.91
CA ALA A 110 -0.05 -5.41 9.00
C ALA A 110 0.80 -4.17 9.30
N ILE A 111 0.37 -2.97 8.84
CA ILE A 111 1.11 -1.71 9.03
C ILE A 111 0.66 -0.98 10.29
N PHE A 112 -0.64 -0.86 10.49
CA PHE A 112 -1.21 -0.02 11.55
C PHE A 112 -1.59 -0.81 12.83
N GLY A 113 -1.51 -2.13 12.80
CA GLY A 113 -1.85 -2.99 13.93
C GLY A 113 -3.36 -3.15 14.19
N GLN A 114 -4.18 -2.63 13.30
CA GLN A 114 -5.65 -2.73 13.36
C GLN A 114 -6.25 -2.82 11.97
N ASP A 115 -7.35 -3.54 11.83
CA ASP A 115 -8.06 -3.62 10.56
C ASP A 115 -8.67 -2.28 10.16
N MET A 116 -8.59 -1.98 8.87
CA MET A 116 -9.28 -0.86 8.27
C MET A 116 -10.75 -1.28 8.04
N LEU A 117 -11.57 -1.12 9.06
CA LEU A 117 -12.99 -1.46 8.96
C LEU A 117 -13.72 -0.40 8.15
N ILE A 118 -14.53 -0.86 7.22
CA ILE A 118 -15.60 -0.01 6.67
C ILE A 118 -16.54 0.24 7.85
N ASP A 119 -17.03 1.46 7.98
CA ASP A 119 -17.99 1.83 9.02
C ASP A 119 -19.26 0.98 8.86
N ILE A 120 -19.24 -0.23 9.42
CA ILE A 120 -20.40 -1.12 9.49
C ILE A 120 -21.08 -0.78 10.81
N PRO A 121 -22.15 -0.01 10.80
CA PRO A 121 -22.81 0.36 12.02
C PRO A 121 -23.34 -0.88 12.73
N PHE A 122 -22.86 -1.14 13.94
CA PHE A 122 -23.54 -1.86 15.02
C PHE A 122 -23.63 -3.40 15.02
N LEU A 123 -23.05 -4.16 14.10
CA LEU A 123 -23.18 -5.62 14.11
C LEU A 123 -21.85 -6.36 14.33
N ALA A 124 -20.77 -5.67 14.56
CA ALA A 124 -19.47 -6.28 14.83
C ALA A 124 -19.34 -6.57 16.34
N ASP A 125 -19.02 -7.80 16.72
CA ASP A 125 -18.55 -8.10 18.06
C ASP A 125 -17.10 -7.60 18.20
N TRP A 126 -16.96 -6.42 18.79
CA TRP A 126 -15.69 -5.74 18.99
C TRP A 126 -14.72 -6.54 19.86
N ASN A 127 -15.22 -7.43 20.74
CA ASN A 127 -14.38 -8.28 21.55
C ASN A 127 -13.75 -9.37 20.70
N GLU A 128 -14.54 -10.00 19.83
CA GLU A 128 -14.05 -11.02 18.90
C GLU A 128 -13.01 -10.44 17.92
N ILE A 129 -13.25 -9.24 17.42
CA ILE A 129 -12.29 -8.51 16.55
C ILE A 129 -11.01 -8.15 17.32
N GLY A 130 -11.13 -7.72 18.57
CA GLY A 130 -9.97 -7.41 19.43
C GLY A 130 -9.11 -8.65 19.70
N ASP A 131 -9.72 -9.79 19.92
CA ASP A 131 -9.04 -11.08 20.14
C ASP A 131 -8.29 -11.55 18.88
N TYR A 132 -8.84 -11.35 17.69
CA TYR A 132 -8.16 -11.61 16.42
C TYR A 132 -6.95 -10.70 16.25
N GLY A 133 -7.06 -9.41 16.56
CA GLY A 133 -5.95 -8.46 16.50
C GLY A 133 -4.82 -8.84 17.47
N GLN A 134 -5.15 -9.27 18.67
CA GLN A 134 -4.18 -9.71 19.68
C GLN A 134 -3.44 -10.98 19.24
N CYS A 135 -4.17 -11.95 18.70
CA CYS A 135 -3.60 -13.19 18.17
C CYS A 135 -2.62 -12.95 17.02
N GLN A 136 -2.90 -11.98 16.14
CA GLN A 136 -1.99 -11.59 15.05
C GLN A 136 -0.72 -10.91 15.57
N THR A 137 -0.84 -10.07 16.59
CA THR A 137 0.30 -9.40 17.21
C THR A 137 1.24 -10.42 17.86
N ASP A 138 0.69 -11.42 18.56
CA ASP A 138 1.46 -12.50 19.17
C ASP A 138 2.15 -13.40 18.14
N HIS A 139 1.50 -13.66 17.01
CA HIS A 139 2.08 -14.44 15.91
C HIS A 139 3.25 -13.72 15.24
N ASN A 140 3.15 -12.40 15.08
CA ASN A 140 4.22 -11.57 14.52
C ASN A 140 5.40 -11.42 15.48
N THR A 141 5.15 -11.42 16.79
CA THR A 141 6.20 -11.36 17.81
C THR A 141 6.99 -12.67 17.89
N LYS A 142 6.31 -13.82 17.74
CA LYS A 142 6.96 -15.15 17.71
C LYS A 142 7.79 -15.41 16.45
N ARG A 143 7.56 -14.71 15.36
CA ARG A 143 8.37 -14.80 14.13
C ARG A 143 9.66 -13.97 14.16
N LYS A 144 9.81 -13.07 15.13
CA LYS A 144 11.00 -12.20 15.27
C LYS A 144 12.04 -12.73 16.25
N ASN A 145 11.74 -13.81 16.97
CA ASN A 145 12.63 -14.56 17.84
C ASN A 145 13.01 -15.90 17.19
#